data_4eaefb818e74803750f19749be9d19b5
#
_entry.id   4eaefb818e74803750f19749be9d19b5
#
_cell.length_a   1.000
_cell.length_b   1.000
_cell.length_c   1.000
_cell.angle_alpha   90.00
_cell.angle_beta   90.00
_cell.angle_gamma   90.00
#
_symmetry.space_group_name_H-M   'P 1'
#
loop_
_entity.id
_entity.type
_entity.pdbx_description
1 polymer ?
#
loop_
_entity_poly.entity_id
_entity_poly.type
_entity_poly.pdbx_seq_one_letter_code
_entity_poly.pdbx_strand_id
1 'polypeptide(L)'
;MSKTASYRQHHEELRAIAARIDRVLDRDGLTATPDEAAAVVRELFGKFSVHLAIEDKSLYPRAKAAGDARLHAVASRFESEMGDLGKRFDAYRQSWPGPLAIARDPTRFAAETRTVLIALRERVAREETELYDLIDAA
;
A
#
# COMPACT_ATOMS: atom_id res chain seq x y z
N MET A 1 14.47 -4.58 20.93
CA MET A 1 14.35 -4.35 19.48
C MET A 1 13.03 -4.86 18.97
N SER A 2 12.40 -4.08 18.13
CA SER A 2 11.13 -4.47 17.53
C SER A 2 11.35 -5.56 16.46
N LYS A 3 10.51 -6.59 16.49
CA LYS A 3 10.51 -7.65 15.46
C LYS A 3 10.00 -7.15 14.11
N THR A 4 9.31 -6.01 14.12
CA THR A 4 8.67 -5.43 12.93
C THR A 4 9.35 -4.15 12.44
N ALA A 5 10.54 -3.83 12.93
CA ALA A 5 11.23 -2.57 12.61
C ALA A 5 11.44 -2.36 11.10
N SER A 6 11.87 -3.40 10.37
CA SER A 6 12.09 -3.28 8.94
C SER A 6 10.78 -3.10 8.15
N TYR A 7 9.70 -3.75 8.58
CA TYR A 7 8.39 -3.57 7.96
C TYR A 7 7.86 -2.16 8.19
N ARG A 8 8.06 -1.60 9.39
CA ARG A 8 7.67 -0.23 9.72
C ARG A 8 8.47 0.78 8.91
N GLN A 9 9.75 0.52 8.67
CA GLN A 9 10.60 1.34 7.81
C GLN A 9 10.07 1.36 6.37
N HIS A 10 9.67 0.20 5.84
CA HIS A 10 9.04 0.13 4.51
C HIS A 10 7.76 0.98 4.46
N HIS A 11 6.97 0.99 5.54
CA HIS A 11 5.77 1.82 5.64
C HIS A 11 6.10 3.32 5.58
N GLU A 12 7.17 3.75 6.23
CA GLU A 12 7.61 5.15 6.15
C GLU A 12 8.00 5.53 4.73
N GLU A 13 8.67 4.63 4.01
CA GLU A 13 9.01 4.84 2.60
C GLU A 13 7.76 4.92 1.72
N LEU A 14 6.77 4.06 1.97
CA LEU A 14 5.49 4.11 1.26
C LEU A 14 4.74 5.42 1.53
N ARG A 15 4.72 5.89 2.78
CA ARG A 15 4.11 7.16 3.15
C ARG A 15 4.77 8.34 2.44
N ALA A 16 6.11 8.31 2.32
CA ALA A 16 6.85 9.36 1.62
C ALA A 16 6.49 9.41 0.14
N ILE A 17 6.37 8.25 -0.52
CA ILE A 17 5.97 8.19 -1.92
C ILE A 17 4.51 8.66 -2.08
N ALA A 18 3.61 8.23 -1.20
CA ALA A 18 2.22 8.66 -1.20
C ALA A 18 2.09 10.19 -1.06
N ALA A 19 2.92 10.79 -0.21
CA ALA A 19 2.96 12.25 -0.05
C ALA A 19 3.43 12.95 -1.34
N ARG A 20 4.37 12.34 -2.06
CA ARG A 20 4.80 12.86 -3.38
C ARG A 20 3.67 12.77 -4.40
N ILE A 21 2.86 11.72 -4.35
CA ILE A 21 1.68 11.60 -5.22
C ILE A 21 0.67 12.71 -4.89
N ASP A 22 0.41 12.97 -3.62
CA ASP A 22 -0.48 14.07 -3.21
C ASP A 22 -0.05 15.41 -3.83
N ARG A 23 1.26 15.64 -3.94
CA ARG A 23 1.79 16.88 -4.51
C ARG A 23 1.63 17.00 -6.02
N VAL A 24 1.51 15.88 -6.74
CA VAL A 24 1.26 15.92 -8.19
C VAL A 24 -0.22 15.93 -8.53
N LEU A 25 -1.10 15.81 -7.54
CA LEU A 25 -2.54 15.91 -7.72
C LEU A 25 -3.02 17.33 -7.40
N ASP A 26 -3.94 17.83 -8.24
CA ASP A 26 -4.68 19.05 -8.03
C ASP A 26 -6.11 18.67 -7.63
N ARG A 27 -6.92 19.67 -7.27
CA ARG A 27 -8.33 19.48 -6.91
C ARG A 27 -9.10 18.68 -7.96
N ASP A 28 -8.90 19.02 -9.25
CA ASP A 28 -9.64 18.45 -10.37
C ASP A 28 -8.73 17.79 -11.42
N GLY A 29 -7.46 17.52 -11.07
CA GLY A 29 -6.50 16.95 -12.02
C GLY A 29 -5.08 16.90 -11.48
N LEU A 30 -4.14 17.43 -12.25
CA LEU A 30 -2.71 17.34 -11.98
C LEU A 30 -2.06 18.70 -11.81
N THR A 31 -1.06 18.77 -10.91
CA THR A 31 -0.12 19.91 -10.82
C THR A 31 1.19 19.61 -11.57
N ALA A 32 1.32 18.39 -12.08
CA ALA A 32 2.51 17.89 -12.78
C ALA A 32 2.11 17.34 -14.14
N THR A 33 3.10 16.93 -14.94
CA THR A 33 2.82 16.28 -16.23
C THR A 33 2.26 14.86 -16.02
N PRO A 34 1.50 14.32 -16.99
CA PRO A 34 1.08 12.92 -16.92
C PRO A 34 2.24 11.94 -16.79
N ASP A 35 3.39 12.23 -17.41
CA ASP A 35 4.59 11.40 -17.28
C ASP A 35 5.11 11.37 -15.85
N GLU A 36 5.17 12.51 -15.19
CA GLU A 36 5.60 12.59 -13.78
C GLU A 36 4.64 11.88 -12.85
N ALA A 37 3.34 12.05 -13.08
CA ALA A 37 2.31 11.37 -12.29
C ALA A 37 2.39 9.85 -12.46
N ALA A 38 2.53 9.36 -13.70
CA ALA A 38 2.69 7.94 -13.97
C ALA A 38 3.92 7.35 -13.31
N ALA A 39 5.04 8.09 -13.34
CA ALA A 39 6.31 7.63 -12.75
C ALA A 39 6.21 7.44 -11.24
N VAL A 40 5.63 8.40 -10.52
CA VAL A 40 5.53 8.32 -9.05
C VAL A 40 4.52 7.25 -8.62
N VAL A 41 3.43 7.06 -9.35
CA VAL A 41 2.47 5.97 -9.09
C VAL A 41 3.13 4.61 -9.30
N ARG A 42 3.92 4.46 -10.37
CA ARG A 42 4.68 3.23 -10.64
C ARG A 42 5.67 2.93 -9.52
N GLU A 43 6.34 3.96 -9.00
CA GLU A 43 7.27 3.83 -7.88
C GLU A 43 6.54 3.32 -6.63
N LEU A 44 5.35 3.86 -6.33
CA LEU A 44 4.55 3.41 -5.18
C LEU A 44 4.22 1.93 -5.27
N PHE A 45 3.68 1.49 -6.39
CA PHE A 45 3.27 0.08 -6.55
C PHE A 45 4.45 -0.87 -6.63
N GLY A 46 5.58 -0.44 -7.19
CA GLY A 46 6.82 -1.22 -7.16
C GLY A 46 7.30 -1.47 -5.73
N LYS A 47 7.33 -0.42 -4.91
CA LYS A 47 7.71 -0.50 -3.51
C LYS A 47 6.73 -1.35 -2.71
N PHE A 48 5.44 -1.14 -2.93
CA PHE A 48 4.39 -1.88 -2.24
C PHE A 48 4.44 -3.38 -2.57
N SER A 49 4.69 -3.74 -3.83
CA SER A 49 4.82 -5.15 -4.25
C SER A 49 6.00 -5.84 -3.55
N VAL A 50 7.13 -5.15 -3.39
CA VAL A 50 8.29 -5.69 -2.66
C VAL A 50 7.93 -5.89 -1.18
N HIS A 51 7.26 -4.93 -0.56
CA HIS A 51 6.83 -5.02 0.82
C HIS A 51 5.89 -6.22 1.04
N LEU A 52 4.92 -6.41 0.17
CA LEU A 52 4.00 -7.56 0.24
C LEU A 52 4.74 -8.89 0.09
N ALA A 53 5.69 -8.98 -0.83
CA ALA A 53 6.47 -10.20 -1.02
C ALA A 53 7.27 -10.56 0.23
N ILE A 54 7.82 -9.57 0.91
CA ILE A 54 8.57 -9.79 2.15
C ILE A 54 7.63 -10.24 3.27
N GLU A 55 6.46 -9.63 3.40
CA GLU A 55 5.46 -10.05 4.39
C GLU A 55 4.99 -11.48 4.15
N ASP A 56 4.70 -11.83 2.92
CA ASP A 56 4.24 -13.17 2.56
C ASP A 56 5.29 -14.25 2.84
N LYS A 57 6.58 -13.91 2.67
CA LYS A 57 7.67 -14.87 2.89
C LYS A 57 8.11 -14.99 4.34
N SER A 58 7.99 -13.94 5.12
CA SER A 58 8.55 -13.94 6.47
C SER A 58 7.57 -13.56 7.57
N LEU A 59 6.83 -12.47 7.43
CA LEU A 59 5.97 -11.95 8.49
C LEU A 59 4.81 -12.90 8.81
N TYR A 60 4.01 -13.22 7.83
CA TYR A 60 2.82 -14.07 8.02
C TYR A 60 3.16 -15.49 8.43
N PRO A 61 4.13 -16.17 7.81
CA PRO A 61 4.53 -17.50 8.27
C PRO A 61 4.99 -17.52 9.73
N ARG A 62 5.78 -16.52 10.17
CA ARG A 62 6.24 -16.43 11.56
C ARG A 62 5.08 -16.16 12.52
N ALA A 63 4.19 -15.25 12.16
CA ALA A 63 3.03 -14.93 12.98
C ALA A 63 2.13 -16.15 13.19
N LYS A 64 1.91 -16.92 12.14
CA LYS A 64 1.09 -18.13 12.21
C LYS A 64 1.76 -19.26 12.97
N ALA A 65 3.09 -19.34 12.92
CA ALA A 65 3.86 -20.39 13.60
C ALA A 65 4.17 -20.10 15.06
N ALA A 66 3.86 -18.91 15.56
CA ALA A 66 4.23 -18.48 16.91
C ALA A 66 3.46 -19.18 18.05
N GLY A 67 2.46 -20.00 17.75
CA GLY A 67 1.70 -20.73 18.76
C GLY A 67 0.66 -19.89 19.52
N ASP A 68 0.45 -18.66 19.12
CA ASP A 68 -0.54 -17.74 19.68
C ASP A 68 -1.78 -17.72 18.80
N ALA A 69 -2.91 -18.20 19.34
CA ALA A 69 -4.17 -18.32 18.59
C ALA A 69 -4.70 -16.97 18.11
N ARG A 70 -4.55 -15.92 18.92
CA ARG A 70 -5.00 -14.57 18.57
C ARG A 70 -4.15 -14.01 17.42
N LEU A 71 -2.84 -14.16 17.52
CA LEU A 71 -1.92 -13.70 16.48
C LEU A 71 -2.18 -14.45 15.17
N HIS A 72 -2.38 -15.77 15.22
CA HIS A 72 -2.72 -16.57 14.06
C HIS A 72 -4.00 -16.06 13.38
N ALA A 73 -5.05 -15.79 14.16
CA ALA A 73 -6.33 -15.30 13.65
C ALA A 73 -6.21 -13.92 13.01
N VAL A 74 -5.49 -13.01 13.66
CA VAL A 74 -5.26 -11.65 13.13
C VAL A 74 -4.46 -11.70 11.83
N ALA A 75 -3.36 -12.46 11.81
CA ALA A 75 -2.53 -12.60 10.61
C ALA A 75 -3.33 -13.17 9.44
N SER A 76 -4.13 -14.20 9.68
CA SER A 76 -4.96 -14.82 8.65
C SER A 76 -6.00 -13.84 8.09
N ARG A 77 -6.61 -13.02 8.96
CA ARG A 77 -7.55 -11.99 8.54
C ARG A 77 -6.87 -10.94 7.65
N PHE A 78 -5.68 -10.48 8.05
CA PHE A 78 -4.94 -9.48 7.26
C PHE A 78 -4.53 -10.03 5.89
N GLU A 79 -4.12 -11.29 5.80
CA GLU A 79 -3.83 -11.92 4.50
C GLU A 79 -5.06 -11.94 3.60
N SER A 80 -6.21 -12.32 4.15
CA SER A 80 -7.46 -12.39 3.39
C SER A 80 -7.90 -11.02 2.89
N GLU A 81 -7.87 -10.01 3.77
CA GLU A 81 -8.22 -8.63 3.42
C GLU A 81 -7.27 -8.07 2.35
N MET A 82 -5.99 -8.42 2.42
CA MET A 82 -5.00 -7.99 1.44
C MET A 82 -5.30 -8.57 0.04
N GLY A 83 -5.82 -9.78 -0.02
CA GLY A 83 -6.25 -10.37 -1.29
C GLY A 83 -7.32 -9.52 -1.97
N ASP A 84 -8.31 -9.05 -1.23
CA ASP A 84 -9.37 -8.19 -1.75
C ASP A 84 -8.84 -6.80 -2.13
N LEU A 85 -8.00 -6.22 -1.29
CA LEU A 85 -7.40 -4.91 -1.55
C LEU A 85 -6.49 -4.98 -2.79
N GLY A 86 -5.73 -6.07 -2.94
CA GLY A 86 -4.88 -6.31 -4.09
C GLY A 86 -5.66 -6.31 -5.40
N LYS A 87 -6.85 -6.89 -5.42
CA LYS A 87 -7.72 -6.87 -6.60
C LYS A 87 -8.14 -5.45 -6.97
N ARG A 88 -8.46 -4.63 -5.98
CA ARG A 88 -8.81 -3.20 -6.20
C ARG A 88 -7.61 -2.42 -6.76
N PHE A 89 -6.43 -2.66 -6.24
CA PHE A 89 -5.21 -2.02 -6.73
C PHE A 89 -4.87 -2.45 -8.16
N ASP A 90 -5.04 -3.73 -8.47
CA ASP A 90 -4.82 -4.24 -9.83
C ASP A 90 -5.81 -3.60 -10.81
N ALA A 91 -7.06 -3.47 -10.44
CA ALA A 91 -8.08 -2.80 -11.28
C ALA A 91 -7.69 -1.33 -11.54
N TYR A 92 -7.23 -0.63 -10.53
CA TYR A 92 -6.73 0.74 -10.66
C TYR A 92 -5.56 0.81 -11.66
N ARG A 93 -4.58 -0.08 -11.50
CA ARG A 93 -3.39 -0.10 -12.38
C ARG A 93 -3.77 -0.43 -13.83
N GLN A 94 -4.75 -1.29 -14.04
CA GLN A 94 -5.27 -1.60 -15.37
C GLN A 94 -5.97 -0.40 -16.02
N SER A 95 -6.64 0.42 -15.22
CA SER A 95 -7.28 1.65 -15.72
C SER A 95 -6.26 2.73 -16.09
N TRP A 96 -5.11 2.75 -15.40
CA TRP A 96 -4.09 3.79 -15.53
C TRP A 96 -2.72 3.20 -15.89
N PRO A 97 -2.59 2.56 -17.08
CA PRO A 97 -1.34 1.86 -17.44
C PRO A 97 -0.17 2.78 -17.77
N GLY A 98 -0.43 4.05 -18.03
CA GLY A 98 0.61 4.99 -18.37
C GLY A 98 0.11 6.41 -18.61
N PRO A 99 1.01 7.31 -19.05
CA PRO A 99 0.69 8.74 -19.14
C PRO A 99 -0.43 9.07 -20.12
N LEU A 100 -0.60 8.30 -21.20
CA LEU A 100 -1.68 8.57 -22.17
C LEU A 100 -3.07 8.42 -21.55
N ALA A 101 -3.30 7.39 -20.76
CA ALA A 101 -4.56 7.21 -20.08
C ALA A 101 -4.82 8.35 -19.09
N ILE A 102 -3.81 8.78 -18.37
CA ILE A 102 -3.89 9.89 -17.42
C ILE A 102 -4.24 11.19 -18.15
N ALA A 103 -3.57 11.46 -19.28
CA ALA A 103 -3.80 12.66 -20.07
C ALA A 103 -5.23 12.74 -20.62
N ARG A 104 -5.86 11.60 -20.88
CA ARG A 104 -7.23 11.55 -21.42
C ARG A 104 -8.29 11.95 -20.40
N ASP A 105 -8.04 11.66 -19.11
CA ASP A 105 -8.99 11.97 -18.03
C ASP A 105 -8.29 12.25 -16.72
N PRO A 106 -7.60 13.39 -16.61
CA PRO A 106 -6.84 13.70 -15.40
C PRO A 106 -7.71 13.89 -14.16
N THR A 107 -8.94 14.34 -14.31
CA THR A 107 -9.88 14.53 -13.21
C THR A 107 -10.26 13.18 -12.59
N ARG A 108 -10.61 12.21 -13.41
CA ARG A 108 -10.93 10.86 -12.96
C ARG A 108 -9.72 10.18 -12.36
N PHE A 109 -8.55 10.33 -12.99
CA PHE A 109 -7.30 9.80 -12.45
C PHE A 109 -7.03 10.33 -11.04
N ALA A 110 -7.16 11.63 -10.84
CA ALA A 110 -6.93 12.24 -9.53
C ALA A 110 -7.90 11.69 -8.48
N ALA A 111 -9.19 11.58 -8.81
CA ALA A 111 -10.20 11.04 -7.89
C ALA A 111 -9.92 9.59 -7.51
N GLU A 112 -9.64 8.74 -8.49
CA GLU A 112 -9.36 7.31 -8.24
C GLU A 112 -8.03 7.12 -7.52
N THR A 113 -7.04 7.95 -7.80
CA THR A 113 -5.74 7.90 -7.11
C THR A 113 -5.90 8.27 -5.64
N ARG A 114 -6.69 9.29 -5.33
CA ARG A 114 -6.97 9.65 -3.93
C ARG A 114 -7.63 8.50 -3.17
N THR A 115 -8.58 7.82 -3.80
CA THR A 115 -9.24 6.65 -3.20
C THR A 115 -8.25 5.53 -2.89
N VAL A 116 -7.33 5.25 -3.82
CA VAL A 116 -6.26 4.26 -3.62
C VAL A 116 -5.34 4.66 -2.47
N LEU A 117 -4.94 5.93 -2.41
CA LEU A 117 -4.07 6.42 -1.33
C LEU A 117 -4.73 6.30 0.05
N ILE A 118 -6.02 6.60 0.14
CA ILE A 118 -6.77 6.44 1.40
C ILE A 118 -6.75 4.96 1.82
N ALA A 119 -7.07 4.06 0.91
CA ALA A 119 -7.08 2.63 1.21
C ALA A 119 -5.70 2.11 1.63
N LEU A 120 -4.64 2.56 0.95
CA LEU A 120 -3.26 2.19 1.28
C LEU A 120 -2.87 2.69 2.68
N ARG A 121 -3.15 3.95 2.97
CA ARG A 121 -2.82 4.56 4.27
C ARG A 121 -3.57 3.91 5.42
N GLU A 122 -4.83 3.59 5.23
CA GLU A 122 -5.63 2.86 6.23
C GLU A 122 -5.04 1.48 6.48
N ARG A 123 -4.65 0.76 5.42
CA ARG A 123 -4.05 -0.57 5.54
C ARG A 123 -2.73 -0.51 6.30
N VAL A 124 -1.87 0.44 5.96
CA VAL A 124 -0.58 0.63 6.61
C VAL A 124 -0.76 0.92 8.10
N ALA A 125 -1.66 1.82 8.45
CA ALA A 125 -1.94 2.17 9.84
C ALA A 125 -2.50 0.97 10.63
N ARG A 126 -3.42 0.21 10.04
CA ARG A 126 -4.00 -0.97 10.67
C ARG A 126 -2.97 -2.07 10.89
N GLU A 127 -2.08 -2.30 9.92
CA GLU A 127 -1.00 -3.27 10.09
C GLU A 127 -0.13 -2.91 11.31
N GLU A 128 0.22 -1.64 11.46
CA GLU A 128 1.08 -1.20 12.55
C GLU A 128 0.41 -1.35 13.92
N THR A 129 -0.86 -1.02 14.05
CA THR A 129 -1.57 -1.02 15.33
C THR A 129 -2.18 -2.37 15.69
N GLU A 130 -2.74 -3.09 14.72
CA GLU A 130 -3.45 -4.34 14.99
C GLU A 130 -2.57 -5.58 14.81
N LEU A 131 -1.61 -5.54 13.89
CA LEU A 131 -0.78 -6.71 13.57
C LEU A 131 0.64 -6.58 14.13
N TYR A 132 1.36 -5.53 13.77
CA TYR A 132 2.77 -5.36 14.17
C TYR A 132 2.93 -5.20 15.68
N ASP A 133 2.06 -4.44 16.33
CA ASP A 133 2.09 -4.31 17.79
C ASP A 133 1.87 -5.66 18.46
N LEU A 134 0.99 -6.48 17.92
CA LEU A 134 0.72 -7.81 18.45
C LEU A 134 1.92 -8.75 18.25
N ILE A 135 2.58 -8.68 17.10
CA ILE A 135 3.81 -9.44 16.82
C ILE A 135 4.92 -9.03 17.77
N ASP A 136 5.12 -7.73 17.98
CA ASP A 136 6.16 -7.21 18.85
C ASP A 136 5.94 -7.58 20.32
N ALA A 137 4.68 -7.77 20.72
CA ALA A 137 4.32 -8.16 22.08
C ALA A 137 4.41 -9.67 22.32
N ALA A 138 4.48 -10.47 21.28
CA ALA A 138 4.47 -11.93 21.38
C ALA A 138 5.79 -12.56 21.81
#